data_2de1dc56134ec0ba0bf344d68618cc27
#
_entry.id   2de1dc56134ec0ba0bf344d68618cc27
#
_cell.length_a   1.000
_cell.length_b   1.000
_cell.length_c   1.000
_cell.angle_alpha   90.00
_cell.angle_beta   90.00
_cell.angle_gamma   90.00
#
_symmetry.space_group_name_H-M   'P 1'
#
loop_
_entity.id
_entity.type
_entity.pdbx_description
1 polymer ?
#
loop_
_entity_poly.entity_id
_entity_poly.type
_entity_poly.pdbx_seq_one_letter_code
_entity_poly.pdbx_strand_id
1 'polypeptide(L)'
;MESNIYNFYKDITNRHTLNDISTSLGVNKGTIKRWELLKEVPPQYYFDLCRLDGIQVDYTNYTEKEKDQFFTSKDTAKYCYDKCLQVLSEWDVDLSDYTFIEPSAGDGSFFSLFPKERRIGIDIEPRCDDVIQSDFLLWKPTTNKNICLGNP
;
A
#
# COMPACT_ATOMS: atom_id res chain seq x y z
N MET A 1 19.51 6.12 -12.70
CA MET A 1 18.18 6.35 -12.11
C MET A 1 18.14 7.57 -11.19
N GLU A 2 19.12 7.79 -10.30
CA GLU A 2 19.10 8.83 -9.26
C GLU A 2 19.00 10.29 -9.75
N SER A 3 19.69 10.69 -10.82
CA SER A 3 19.60 12.06 -11.36
C SER A 3 18.22 12.39 -11.97
N ASN A 4 17.40 11.40 -12.24
CA ASN A 4 16.07 11.57 -12.86
C ASN A 4 14.99 11.87 -11.83
N ILE A 5 15.07 11.30 -10.61
CA ILE A 5 14.03 11.46 -9.57
C ILE A 5 14.02 12.89 -9.02
N TYR A 6 15.16 13.52 -8.80
CA TYR A 6 15.21 14.91 -8.36
C TYR A 6 14.64 15.87 -9.40
N ASN A 7 14.92 15.66 -10.68
CA ASN A 7 14.34 16.47 -11.75
C ASN A 7 12.80 16.28 -11.80
N PHE A 8 12.34 15.05 -11.71
CA PHE A 8 10.91 14.75 -11.61
C PHE A 8 10.26 15.42 -10.39
N TYR A 9 10.88 15.35 -9.22
CA TYR A 9 10.44 16.07 -8.03
C TYR A 9 10.36 17.59 -8.28
N LYS A 10 11.33 18.19 -8.96
CA LYS A 10 11.31 19.63 -9.32
C LYS A 10 10.12 19.98 -10.21
N ASP A 11 9.75 19.12 -11.15
CA ASP A 11 8.57 19.32 -11.98
C ASP A 11 7.28 19.26 -11.13
N ILE A 12 7.22 18.37 -10.16
CA ILE A 12 6.11 18.27 -9.19
C ILE A 12 6.00 19.55 -8.34
N THR A 13 7.11 20.13 -7.88
CA THR A 13 7.09 21.38 -7.10
C THR A 13 6.52 22.59 -7.86
N ASN A 14 6.39 22.52 -9.18
CA ASN A 14 5.74 23.54 -9.99
C ASN A 14 4.20 23.42 -9.97
N ARG A 15 3.66 22.25 -9.60
CA ARG A 15 2.22 21.93 -9.62
C ARG A 15 1.62 21.74 -8.24
N HIS A 16 2.43 21.37 -7.25
CA HIS A 16 1.99 21.05 -5.89
C HIS A 16 2.73 21.91 -4.86
N THR A 17 2.03 22.29 -3.79
CA THR A 17 2.66 23.05 -2.70
C THR A 17 3.55 22.15 -1.86
N LEU A 18 4.48 22.77 -1.12
CA LEU A 18 5.30 22.07 -0.13
C LEU A 18 4.47 21.33 0.92
N ASN A 19 3.26 21.84 1.21
CA ASN A 19 2.35 21.19 2.15
C ASN A 19 1.72 19.94 1.56
N ASP A 20 1.30 19.99 0.30
CA ASP A 20 0.72 18.84 -0.41
C ASP A 20 1.74 17.69 -0.50
N ILE A 21 2.98 18.01 -0.89
CA ILE A 21 4.08 17.04 -0.95
C ILE A 21 4.36 16.45 0.43
N SER A 22 4.49 17.29 1.46
CA SER A 22 4.73 16.86 2.84
C SER A 22 3.64 15.90 3.35
N THR A 23 2.38 16.22 3.09
CA THR A 23 1.22 15.43 3.52
C THR A 23 1.12 14.12 2.75
N SER A 24 1.24 14.17 1.42
CA SER A 24 1.11 12.99 0.56
C SER A 24 2.22 11.96 0.80
N LEU A 25 3.45 12.41 1.01
CA LEU A 25 4.60 11.54 1.24
C LEU A 25 4.81 11.16 2.71
N GLY A 26 4.03 11.71 3.65
CA GLY A 26 4.21 11.47 5.07
C GLY A 26 5.54 11.98 5.65
N VAL A 27 6.18 12.97 4.99
CA VAL A 27 7.48 13.51 5.41
C VAL A 27 7.36 14.95 5.91
N ASN A 28 8.21 15.34 6.87
CA ASN A 28 8.21 16.72 7.35
C ASN A 28 8.85 17.68 6.33
N LYS A 29 8.46 18.96 6.41
CA LYS A 29 8.98 20.00 5.50
C LYS A 29 10.49 20.20 5.59
N GLY A 30 11.12 19.87 6.73
CA GLY A 30 12.58 19.90 6.89
C GLY A 30 13.27 18.86 6.04
N THR A 31 12.70 17.66 5.93
CA THR A 31 13.18 16.59 5.05
C THR A 31 13.15 17.04 3.58
N ILE A 32 12.03 17.64 3.15
CA ILE A 32 11.90 18.14 1.78
C ILE A 32 12.93 19.25 1.48
N LYS A 33 13.14 20.20 2.40
CA LYS A 33 14.17 21.23 2.26
C LYS A 33 15.57 20.64 2.17
N ARG A 34 15.83 19.53 2.88
CA ARG A 34 17.11 18.81 2.77
C ARG A 34 17.29 18.21 1.38
N TRP A 35 16.25 17.64 0.77
CA TRP A 35 16.30 17.14 -0.61
C TRP A 35 16.65 18.26 -1.60
N GLU A 36 16.07 19.45 -1.42
CA GLU A 36 16.38 20.60 -2.26
C GLU A 36 17.84 21.05 -2.11
N LEU A 37 18.36 21.05 -0.87
CA LEU A 37 19.75 21.41 -0.58
C LEU A 37 20.74 20.40 -1.19
N LEU A 38 20.44 19.11 -1.06
CA LEU A 38 21.29 18.03 -1.57
C LEU A 38 21.08 17.76 -3.05
N LYS A 39 20.01 18.28 -3.66
CA LYS A 39 19.55 17.96 -5.01
C LYS A 39 19.34 16.46 -5.22
N GLU A 40 18.83 15.80 -4.20
CA GLU A 40 18.63 14.36 -4.15
C GLU A 40 17.32 14.03 -3.45
N VAL A 41 16.52 13.15 -4.07
CA VAL A 41 15.30 12.56 -3.49
C VAL A 41 15.51 11.06 -3.39
N PRO A 42 15.30 10.45 -2.21
CA PRO A 42 15.47 9.01 -2.06
C PRO A 42 14.53 8.23 -2.99
N PRO A 43 15.00 7.15 -3.66
CA PRO A 43 14.23 6.41 -4.67
C PRO A 43 12.89 5.87 -4.17
N GLN A 44 12.78 5.54 -2.90
CA GLN A 44 11.56 5.04 -2.27
C GLN A 44 10.35 5.97 -2.40
N TYR A 45 10.55 7.27 -2.58
CA TYR A 45 9.46 8.25 -2.75
C TYR A 45 8.98 8.43 -4.20
N TYR A 46 9.57 7.70 -5.14
CA TYR A 46 9.22 7.85 -6.56
C TYR A 46 7.75 7.54 -6.85
N PHE A 47 7.24 6.43 -6.32
CA PHE A 47 5.85 6.02 -6.54
C PHE A 47 4.85 6.95 -5.85
N ASP A 48 5.20 7.46 -4.65
CA ASP A 48 4.37 8.44 -3.95
C ASP A 48 4.28 9.76 -4.70
N LEU A 49 5.39 10.19 -5.30
CA LEU A 49 5.42 11.36 -6.17
C LEU A 49 4.57 11.16 -7.44
N CYS A 50 4.63 9.99 -8.06
CA CYS A 50 3.78 9.64 -9.20
C CYS A 50 2.29 9.70 -8.80
N ARG A 51 1.94 9.12 -7.65
CA ARG A 51 0.57 9.12 -7.12
C ARG A 51 0.08 10.54 -6.85
N LEU A 52 0.89 11.38 -6.22
CA LEU A 52 0.55 12.78 -5.96
C LEU A 52 0.24 13.54 -7.25
N ASP A 53 0.98 13.27 -8.30
CA ASP A 53 0.84 13.94 -9.61
C ASP A 53 -0.19 13.27 -10.54
N GLY A 54 -0.88 12.22 -10.07
CA GLY A 54 -1.89 11.49 -10.84
C GLY A 54 -1.31 10.64 -11.99
N ILE A 55 -0.01 10.36 -11.95
CA ILE A 55 0.66 9.53 -12.96
C ILE A 55 0.39 8.06 -12.65
N GLN A 56 -0.15 7.34 -13.63
CA GLN A 56 -0.28 5.89 -13.57
C GLN A 56 1.06 5.24 -13.85
N VAL A 57 1.51 4.42 -12.88
CA VAL A 57 2.77 3.68 -12.99
C VAL A 57 2.49 2.28 -13.53
N ASP A 58 3.24 1.86 -14.54
CA ASP A 58 3.30 0.47 -14.94
C ASP A 58 4.33 -0.26 -14.08
N TYR A 59 3.87 -0.92 -13.03
CA TYR A 59 4.71 -1.60 -12.05
C TYR A 59 5.44 -2.83 -12.63
N THR A 60 5.02 -3.34 -13.80
CA THR A 60 5.70 -4.48 -14.45
C THR A 60 7.12 -4.14 -14.89
N ASN A 61 7.43 -2.85 -15.06
CA ASN A 61 8.75 -2.35 -15.44
C ASN A 61 9.75 -2.27 -14.28
N TYR A 62 9.35 -2.65 -13.05
CA TYR A 62 10.16 -2.53 -11.84
C TYR A 62 10.39 -3.89 -11.19
N THR A 63 11.58 -4.09 -10.61
CA THR A 63 11.90 -5.29 -9.81
C THR A 63 11.16 -5.27 -8.47
N GLU A 64 11.02 -6.43 -7.83
CA GLU A 64 10.41 -6.56 -6.49
C GLU A 64 11.10 -5.67 -5.46
N LYS A 65 12.42 -5.57 -5.52
CA LYS A 65 13.21 -4.68 -4.65
C LYS A 65 12.91 -3.20 -4.87
N GLU A 66 12.70 -2.77 -6.12
CA GLU A 66 12.36 -1.38 -6.44
C GLU A 66 10.94 -1.03 -6.03
N LYS A 67 10.04 -2.02 -6.01
CA LYS A 67 8.66 -1.90 -5.51
C LYS A 67 8.54 -2.05 -3.99
N ASP A 68 9.64 -2.35 -3.30
CA ASP A 68 9.67 -2.71 -1.87
C ASP A 68 8.69 -3.86 -1.53
N GLN A 69 8.58 -4.83 -2.45
CA GLN A 69 7.62 -5.91 -2.39
C GLN A 69 8.20 -7.14 -1.68
N PHE A 70 7.63 -7.47 -0.53
CA PHE A 70 8.00 -8.64 0.27
C PHE A 70 6.78 -9.53 0.52
N PHE A 71 6.90 -10.84 0.22
CA PHE A 71 5.83 -11.78 0.46
C PHE A 71 5.92 -12.38 1.88
N THR A 72 4.80 -12.40 2.56
CA THR A 72 4.70 -13.02 3.87
C THR A 72 4.59 -14.53 3.74
N SER A 73 5.37 -15.29 4.53
CA SER A 73 5.23 -16.75 4.54
C SER A 73 3.83 -17.17 4.99
N LYS A 74 3.31 -18.28 4.44
CA LYS A 74 1.98 -18.81 4.79
C LYS A 74 1.83 -19.09 6.28
N ASP A 75 2.89 -19.57 6.92
CA ASP A 75 2.88 -19.86 8.37
C ASP A 75 2.77 -18.57 9.19
N THR A 76 3.49 -17.52 8.79
CA THR A 76 3.41 -16.20 9.44
C THR A 76 2.03 -15.58 9.23
N ALA A 77 1.51 -15.60 8.01
CA ALA A 77 0.17 -15.10 7.70
C ALA A 77 -0.90 -15.82 8.53
N LYS A 78 -0.81 -17.17 8.61
CA LYS A 78 -1.73 -17.97 9.43
C LYS A 78 -1.62 -17.61 10.91
N TYR A 79 -0.42 -17.48 11.45
CA TYR A 79 -0.23 -17.09 12.85
C TYR A 79 -0.87 -15.72 13.14
N CYS A 80 -0.66 -14.74 12.30
CA CYS A 80 -1.24 -13.40 12.43
C CYS A 80 -2.77 -13.45 12.35
N TYR A 81 -3.31 -14.21 11.40
CA TYR A 81 -4.76 -14.39 11.23
C TYR A 81 -5.39 -15.05 12.46
N ASP A 82 -4.81 -16.16 12.96
CA ASP A 82 -5.30 -16.85 14.15
C ASP A 82 -5.27 -15.91 15.38
N LYS A 83 -4.23 -15.08 15.53
CA LYS A 83 -4.14 -14.08 16.60
C LYS A 83 -5.17 -12.97 16.46
N CYS A 84 -5.43 -12.51 15.24
CA CYS A 84 -6.50 -11.55 14.98
C CYS A 84 -7.86 -12.12 15.42
N LEU A 85 -8.19 -13.35 15.02
CA LEU A 85 -9.43 -14.01 15.42
C LEU A 85 -9.53 -14.21 16.94
N GLN A 86 -8.43 -14.57 17.61
CA GLN A 86 -8.38 -14.68 19.07
C GLN A 86 -8.76 -13.36 19.74
N VAL A 87 -8.11 -12.25 19.35
CA VAL A 87 -8.39 -10.91 19.91
C VAL A 87 -9.84 -10.49 19.68
N LEU A 88 -10.36 -10.71 18.49
CA LEU A 88 -11.74 -10.37 18.16
C LEU A 88 -12.75 -11.19 18.98
N SER A 89 -12.43 -12.47 19.25
CA SER A 89 -13.21 -13.32 20.13
C SER A 89 -13.17 -12.85 21.59
N GLU A 90 -12.00 -12.43 22.08
CA GLU A 90 -11.85 -11.87 23.45
C GLU A 90 -12.64 -10.57 23.62
N TRP A 91 -12.87 -9.82 22.54
CA TRP A 91 -13.69 -8.60 22.53
C TRP A 91 -15.17 -8.86 22.22
N ASP A 92 -15.58 -10.12 22.15
CA ASP A 92 -16.95 -10.56 21.86
C ASP A 92 -17.51 -9.97 20.54
N VAL A 93 -16.66 -9.86 19.51
CA VAL A 93 -17.04 -9.34 18.20
C VAL A 93 -17.71 -10.42 17.37
N ASP A 94 -18.97 -10.20 17.01
CA ASP A 94 -19.65 -11.05 16.03
C ASP A 94 -19.16 -10.76 14.60
N LEU A 95 -18.44 -11.72 14.04
CA LEU A 95 -17.81 -11.62 12.71
C LEU A 95 -18.76 -11.94 11.55
N SER A 96 -20.02 -12.29 11.80
CA SER A 96 -20.97 -12.76 10.76
C SER A 96 -21.17 -11.76 9.62
N ASP A 97 -21.15 -10.45 9.95
CA ASP A 97 -21.38 -9.35 9.02
C ASP A 97 -20.08 -8.65 8.54
N TYR A 98 -18.92 -9.11 8.98
CA TYR A 98 -17.67 -8.43 8.62
C TYR A 98 -17.09 -8.96 7.32
N THR A 99 -16.58 -8.04 6.50
CA THR A 99 -15.77 -8.34 5.32
C THR A 99 -14.30 -8.22 5.69
N PHE A 100 -13.51 -9.24 5.34
CA PHE A 100 -12.05 -9.22 5.50
C PHE A 100 -11.41 -8.58 4.27
N ILE A 101 -10.53 -7.62 4.50
CA ILE A 101 -9.84 -6.89 3.44
C ILE A 101 -8.35 -7.08 3.58
N GLU A 102 -7.69 -7.53 2.52
CA GLU A 102 -6.23 -7.47 2.38
C GLU A 102 -5.85 -6.35 1.42
N PRO A 103 -5.20 -5.28 1.92
CA PRO A 103 -4.92 -4.07 1.13
C PRO A 103 -3.74 -4.20 0.17
N SER A 104 -2.94 -5.26 0.31
CA SER A 104 -1.77 -5.59 -0.52
C SER A 104 -1.64 -7.12 -0.61
N ALA A 105 -2.55 -7.71 -1.39
CA ALA A 105 -2.77 -9.15 -1.35
C ALA A 105 -1.59 -9.98 -1.91
N GLY A 106 -0.77 -9.40 -2.79
CA GLY A 106 0.42 -10.03 -3.32
C GLY A 106 0.17 -11.43 -3.88
N ASP A 107 0.81 -12.44 -3.25
CA ASP A 107 0.64 -13.85 -3.57
C ASP A 107 -0.59 -14.51 -2.89
N GLY A 108 -1.36 -13.75 -2.11
CA GLY A 108 -2.57 -14.22 -1.44
C GLY A 108 -2.33 -14.96 -0.12
N SER A 109 -1.18 -14.80 0.52
CA SER A 109 -0.85 -15.52 1.76
C SER A 109 -1.85 -15.26 2.89
N PHE A 110 -2.32 -14.03 3.08
CA PHE A 110 -3.42 -13.71 3.98
C PHE A 110 -4.80 -13.92 3.33
N PHE A 111 -4.99 -13.43 2.10
CA PHE A 111 -6.25 -13.48 1.38
C PHE A 111 -6.85 -14.88 1.32
N SER A 112 -6.02 -15.91 1.13
CA SER A 112 -6.47 -17.31 1.08
C SER A 112 -7.03 -17.83 2.41
N LEU A 113 -6.71 -17.20 3.54
CA LEU A 113 -7.18 -17.57 4.88
C LEU A 113 -8.55 -17.00 5.21
N PHE A 114 -8.98 -15.95 4.52
CA PHE A 114 -10.24 -15.28 4.78
C PHE A 114 -11.44 -16.08 4.25
N PRO A 115 -12.62 -15.98 4.89
CA PRO A 115 -13.83 -16.62 4.40
C PRO A 115 -14.17 -16.20 2.97
N LYS A 116 -14.30 -17.15 2.06
CA LYS A 116 -14.40 -16.90 0.60
C LYS A 116 -15.50 -15.92 0.21
N GLU A 117 -16.65 -16.00 0.87
CA GLU A 117 -17.83 -15.18 0.58
C GLU A 117 -17.76 -13.76 1.17
N ARG A 118 -16.77 -13.50 2.01
CA ARG A 118 -16.63 -12.24 2.74
C ARG A 118 -15.19 -11.76 2.76
N ARG A 119 -14.49 -11.86 1.61
CA ARG A 119 -13.13 -11.39 1.47
C ARG A 119 -12.98 -10.49 0.26
N ILE A 120 -12.12 -9.50 0.39
CA ILE A 120 -11.69 -8.60 -0.68
C ILE A 120 -10.18 -8.51 -0.60
N GLY A 121 -9.50 -8.86 -1.67
CA GLY A 121 -8.08 -8.62 -1.86
C GLY A 121 -7.89 -7.48 -2.85
N ILE A 122 -6.97 -6.57 -2.55
CA ILE A 122 -6.58 -5.48 -3.44
C ILE A 122 -5.06 -5.54 -3.60
N ASP A 123 -4.59 -5.34 -4.80
CA ASP A 123 -3.16 -5.22 -5.09
C ASP A 123 -2.95 -4.41 -6.37
N ILE A 124 -1.86 -3.67 -6.44
CA ILE A 124 -1.46 -2.96 -7.66
C ILE A 124 -0.98 -3.92 -8.76
N GLU A 125 -0.44 -5.08 -8.35
CA GLU A 125 0.05 -6.15 -9.22
C GLU A 125 -0.30 -7.52 -8.64
N PRO A 126 -1.59 -7.94 -8.71
CA PRO A 126 -2.04 -9.17 -8.08
C PRO A 126 -1.36 -10.40 -8.70
N ARG A 127 -0.96 -11.34 -7.82
CA ARG A 127 -0.33 -12.61 -8.19
C ARG A 127 -1.19 -13.82 -7.84
N CYS A 128 -2.42 -13.60 -7.42
CA CYS A 128 -3.41 -14.66 -7.18
C CYS A 128 -4.77 -14.24 -7.73
N ASP A 129 -5.62 -15.24 -7.95
CA ASP A 129 -6.96 -15.05 -8.48
C ASP A 129 -7.89 -14.35 -7.48
N ASP A 130 -8.98 -13.77 -7.99
CA ASP A 130 -10.04 -13.10 -7.22
C ASP A 130 -9.57 -11.82 -6.48
N VAL A 131 -8.39 -11.28 -6.78
CA VAL A 131 -7.87 -10.02 -6.25
C VAL A 131 -8.15 -8.86 -7.21
N ILE A 132 -8.61 -7.73 -6.66
CA ILE A 132 -8.88 -6.52 -7.42
C ILE A 132 -7.55 -5.82 -7.72
N GLN A 133 -7.25 -5.61 -9.00
CA GLN A 133 -6.10 -4.80 -9.39
C GLN A 133 -6.41 -3.31 -9.19
N SER A 134 -5.87 -2.73 -8.13
CA SER A 134 -6.07 -1.32 -7.79
C SER A 134 -5.03 -0.84 -6.76
N ASP A 135 -4.79 0.45 -6.73
CA ASP A 135 -4.13 1.09 -5.60
C ASP A 135 -5.14 1.17 -4.42
N PHE A 136 -4.80 0.55 -3.29
CA PHE A 136 -5.66 0.55 -2.10
C PHE A 136 -5.97 1.96 -1.58
N LEU A 137 -5.05 2.90 -1.72
CA LEU A 137 -5.25 4.29 -1.28
C LEU A 137 -6.29 5.04 -2.14
N LEU A 138 -6.54 4.56 -3.35
CA LEU A 138 -7.57 5.10 -4.25
C LEU A 138 -8.88 4.29 -4.21
N TRP A 139 -8.82 3.06 -3.69
CA TRP A 139 -9.95 2.18 -3.57
C TRP A 139 -10.86 2.57 -2.39
N LYS A 140 -12.14 2.33 -2.51
CA LYS A 140 -13.11 2.61 -1.44
C LYS A 140 -13.92 1.34 -1.12
N PRO A 141 -14.06 0.98 0.17
CA PRO A 141 -14.86 -0.16 0.57
C PRO A 141 -16.33 0.05 0.20
N THR A 142 -16.96 -1.04 -0.23
CA THR A 142 -18.41 -1.10 -0.50
C THR A 142 -19.20 -1.59 0.71
N THR A 143 -18.51 -1.99 1.77
CA THR A 143 -19.08 -2.51 3.02
C THR A 143 -18.75 -1.61 4.20
N ASN A 144 -19.62 -1.61 5.22
CA ASN A 144 -19.47 -0.72 6.39
C ASN A 144 -18.75 -1.38 7.58
N LYS A 145 -18.74 -2.73 7.63
CA LYS A 145 -18.06 -3.50 8.67
C LYS A 145 -16.90 -4.25 8.05
N ASN A 146 -15.68 -3.77 8.30
CA ASN A 146 -14.49 -4.31 7.68
C ASN A 146 -13.42 -4.64 8.71
N ILE A 147 -12.71 -5.74 8.49
CA ILE A 147 -11.47 -6.10 9.17
C ILE A 147 -10.37 -6.06 8.11
N CYS A 148 -9.44 -5.16 8.30
CA CYS A 148 -8.28 -5.03 7.42
C CYS A 148 -7.10 -5.77 8.06
N LEU A 149 -6.56 -6.76 7.35
CA LEU A 149 -5.42 -7.53 7.82
C LEU A 149 -4.51 -7.88 6.63
N GLY A 150 -3.24 -7.61 6.77
CA GLY A 150 -2.22 -7.87 5.76
C GLY A 150 -0.85 -7.36 6.22
N ASN A 151 0.14 -7.47 5.34
CA ASN A 151 1.48 -6.92 5.49
C ASN A 151 1.80 -6.13 4.21
N PRO A 152 1.53 -4.81 4.20
CA PRO A 152 1.73 -3.96 3.03
C PRO A 152 3.21 -3.71 2.73
#